data_141011a3ff3b8528ffc9b1cc6129b2c3
#
_entry.id   141011a3ff3b8528ffc9b1cc6129b2c3
#
_cell.length_a   1.000
_cell.length_b   1.000
_cell.length_c   1.000
_cell.angle_alpha   90.00
_cell.angle_beta   90.00
_cell.angle_gamma   90.00
#
_symmetry.space_group_name_H-M   'P 1'
#
loop_
_entity.id
_entity.type
_entity.pdbx_description
1 polymer ?
#
loop_
_entity_poly.entity_id
_entity_poly.type
_entity_poly.pdbx_seq_one_letter_code
_entity_poly.pdbx_strand_id
1 'polypeptide(L)'
;MPTPKPMPRSLDAWLQLLGPLRLPLEQTQHAHLCRTLADSRKTWRDMADQIELSPTFALQILREANQSGGSLSEPADSLEAALARLGLARCENLLKQTPSIPEAEIPQSLRQILLISQHASQQARGLFGTRLARLWNELHGCSLLFLAPLWPLLNSYPQLFNTWEQRVLVKGEPANKVEHELLGVSLIQLCLKLAERWRLPEWIVRSYQLLARDRRQLVKALHIARDNEHPLHQQQMLDADIPLRHWLTQPSNCVLLANGLAVSAHHAWNTDHCLRWQRLVGLYLQIPLSDVQQQVHQQAVSSARTGHDPSLWHPAQALLWPWQARHLVSAEPRAGAAKQAVPEVWRQQCMRLIREPSDFSNSQQLITCARDALQACGLQRILLLLADRQHTRLQAQQSAGLGKAAQGLNLDPAKSHILRRLLSQPGQLRLTPDNAAQYSALLPGELKALFVGEHLLLRSLANNGRVVMLLLADQGGQPFTESGLQAFAKTAQCIERALSNFSKRSR
;
A
#
# COMPACT_ATOMS: atom_id res chain seq x y z
N MET A 1 31.51 -4.48 9.35
CA MET A 1 30.21 -3.80 9.27
C MET A 1 30.16 -2.73 10.35
N PRO A 2 29.87 -1.47 10.06
CA PRO A 2 29.75 -0.46 11.09
C PRO A 2 28.59 -0.83 12.01
N THR A 3 28.82 -0.77 13.32
CA THR A 3 27.77 -0.96 14.34
C THR A 3 26.61 -0.01 14.06
N PRO A 4 25.36 -0.49 14.03
CA PRO A 4 24.22 0.38 13.78
C PRO A 4 24.16 1.45 14.86
N LYS A 5 24.16 2.72 14.45
CA LYS A 5 24.02 3.85 15.38
C LYS A 5 22.73 3.65 16.19
N PRO A 6 22.78 3.84 17.51
CA PRO A 6 21.59 3.69 18.34
C PRO A 6 20.49 4.65 17.85
N MET A 7 19.28 4.13 17.70
CA MET A 7 18.14 4.88 17.19
C MET A 7 17.73 5.96 18.20
N PRO A 8 17.52 7.23 17.76
CA PRO A 8 17.04 8.29 18.66
C PRO A 8 15.71 7.94 19.32
N ARG A 9 15.49 8.48 20.51
CA ARG A 9 14.25 8.27 21.31
C ARG A 9 13.59 9.58 21.75
N SER A 10 14.18 10.72 21.39
CA SER A 10 13.63 12.04 21.71
C SER A 10 13.46 12.88 20.46
N LEU A 11 12.55 13.86 20.53
CA LEU A 11 12.28 14.78 19.43
C LEU A 11 13.55 15.52 18.99
N ASP A 12 14.28 16.08 19.94
CA ASP A 12 15.50 16.85 19.64
C ASP A 12 16.57 16.00 18.99
N ALA A 13 16.77 14.77 19.44
CA ALA A 13 17.73 13.86 18.85
C ALA A 13 17.34 13.50 17.40
N TRP A 14 16.06 13.31 17.13
CA TRP A 14 15.57 13.12 15.76
C TRP A 14 15.78 14.36 14.89
N LEU A 15 15.49 15.56 15.41
CA LEU A 15 15.69 16.80 14.70
C LEU A 15 17.16 17.06 14.36
N GLN A 16 18.06 16.74 15.29
CA GLN A 16 19.51 16.85 15.04
C GLN A 16 19.98 15.87 13.97
N LEU A 17 19.47 14.64 13.98
CA LEU A 17 19.86 13.62 13.00
C LEU A 17 19.26 13.88 11.61
N LEU A 18 17.95 14.10 11.52
CA LEU A 18 17.24 14.17 10.24
C LEU A 18 17.30 15.58 9.62
N GLY A 19 17.41 16.62 10.46
CA GLY A 19 17.39 18.01 10.01
C GLY A 19 18.44 18.36 8.97
N PRO A 20 19.73 18.04 9.15
CA PRO A 20 20.78 18.37 8.19
C PRO A 20 20.92 17.37 7.04
N LEU A 21 20.20 16.25 7.07
CA LEU A 21 20.40 15.15 6.13
C LEU A 21 20.08 15.58 4.70
N ARG A 22 20.97 15.25 3.78
CA ARG A 22 20.79 15.41 2.34
C ARG A 22 20.31 14.09 1.75
N LEU A 23 19.23 14.17 0.98
CA LEU A 23 18.64 13.01 0.34
C LEU A 23 19.36 12.72 -0.99
N PRO A 24 19.46 11.45 -1.39
CA PRO A 24 20.08 11.09 -2.66
C PRO A 24 19.21 11.49 -3.85
N LEU A 25 19.88 11.67 -4.99
CA LEU A 25 19.26 11.75 -6.32
C LEU A 25 19.64 10.50 -7.12
N GLU A 26 18.74 10.06 -7.96
CA GLU A 26 19.05 9.07 -8.99
C GLU A 26 20.04 9.65 -10.00
N GLN A 27 20.99 8.83 -10.49
CA GLN A 27 22.05 9.27 -11.40
C GLN A 27 21.52 9.91 -12.69
N THR A 28 20.46 9.36 -13.27
CA THR A 28 19.85 9.89 -14.50
C THR A 28 19.20 11.24 -14.26
N GLN A 29 18.51 11.41 -13.12
CA GLN A 29 17.91 12.69 -12.70
C GLN A 29 18.99 13.73 -12.40
N HIS A 30 20.07 13.34 -11.70
CA HIS A 30 21.19 14.22 -11.43
C HIS A 30 21.82 14.75 -12.73
N ALA A 31 22.12 13.87 -13.71
CA ALA A 31 22.66 14.26 -15.00
C ALA A 31 21.69 15.16 -15.80
N HIS A 32 20.39 14.93 -15.68
CA HIS A 32 19.36 15.79 -16.28
C HIS A 32 19.36 17.19 -15.67
N LEU A 33 19.41 17.29 -14.35
CA LEU A 33 19.45 18.55 -13.62
C LEU A 33 20.72 19.36 -13.92
N CYS A 34 21.88 18.71 -14.05
CA CYS A 34 23.12 19.37 -14.47
C CYS A 34 22.95 20.06 -15.84
N ARG A 35 22.32 19.38 -16.80
CA ARG A 35 22.06 19.95 -18.13
C ARG A 35 21.03 21.09 -18.06
N THR A 36 20.01 20.94 -17.21
CA THR A 36 18.96 21.95 -17.01
C THR A 36 19.52 23.25 -16.44
N LEU A 37 20.37 23.17 -15.41
CA LEU A 37 20.97 24.35 -14.79
C LEU A 37 22.04 25.00 -15.68
N ALA A 38 22.69 24.24 -16.55
CA ALA A 38 23.68 24.78 -17.49
C ALA A 38 23.08 25.46 -18.73
N ASP A 39 21.78 25.30 -18.99
CA ASP A 39 21.10 25.89 -20.16
C ASP A 39 20.66 27.33 -19.87
N SER A 40 21.47 28.30 -20.32
CA SER A 40 21.23 29.73 -20.14
C SER A 40 19.93 30.27 -20.83
N ARG A 41 19.29 29.47 -21.67
CA ARG A 41 18.02 29.85 -22.34
C ARG A 41 16.80 29.60 -21.49
N LYS A 42 16.93 28.82 -20.41
CA LYS A 42 15.81 28.47 -19.53
C LYS A 42 15.51 29.61 -18.55
N THR A 43 14.23 29.89 -18.41
CA THR A 43 13.74 30.78 -17.35
C THR A 43 13.75 30.10 -15.99
N TRP A 44 13.63 30.84 -14.89
CA TRP A 44 13.47 30.30 -13.55
C TRP A 44 12.27 29.34 -13.45
N ARG A 45 11.20 29.64 -14.15
CA ARG A 45 10.02 28.79 -14.21
C ARG A 45 10.30 27.48 -14.93
N ASP A 46 10.96 27.50 -16.08
CA ASP A 46 11.34 26.28 -16.81
C ASP A 46 12.28 25.39 -15.98
N MET A 47 13.17 26.01 -15.21
CA MET A 47 14.06 25.29 -14.28
C MET A 47 13.26 24.70 -13.12
N ALA A 48 12.33 25.43 -12.53
CA ALA A 48 11.47 24.96 -11.46
C ALA A 48 10.66 23.75 -11.90
N ASP A 49 10.01 23.81 -13.06
CA ASP A 49 9.22 22.70 -13.62
C ASP A 49 10.07 21.41 -13.78
N GLN A 50 11.34 21.56 -14.19
CA GLN A 50 12.25 20.41 -14.32
C GLN A 50 12.76 19.88 -12.97
N ILE A 51 12.98 20.76 -12.00
CA ILE A 51 13.47 20.39 -10.66
C ILE A 51 12.34 19.71 -9.86
N GLU A 52 11.07 20.05 -10.08
CA GLU A 52 9.93 19.41 -9.46
C GLU A 52 9.81 17.92 -9.81
N LEU A 53 10.34 17.49 -10.95
CA LEU A 53 10.46 16.09 -11.30
C LEU A 53 11.44 15.31 -10.38
N SER A 54 12.26 16.03 -9.62
CA SER A 54 13.19 15.50 -8.64
C SER A 54 12.88 16.05 -7.24
N PRO A 55 11.85 15.54 -6.54
CA PRO A 55 11.32 16.14 -5.31
C PRO A 55 12.37 16.32 -4.20
N THR A 56 13.34 15.40 -4.10
CA THR A 56 14.42 15.48 -3.10
C THR A 56 15.33 16.67 -3.34
N PHE A 57 15.61 17.04 -4.59
CA PHE A 57 16.37 18.23 -4.92
C PHE A 57 15.53 19.52 -4.77
N ALA A 58 14.24 19.48 -5.15
CA ALA A 58 13.30 20.58 -4.89
C ALA A 58 13.26 20.95 -3.40
N LEU A 59 13.21 19.95 -2.52
CA LEU A 59 13.30 20.17 -1.07
C LEU A 59 14.62 20.83 -0.66
N GLN A 60 15.75 20.39 -1.21
CA GLN A 60 17.05 20.97 -0.87
C GLN A 60 17.15 22.44 -1.28
N ILE A 61 16.68 22.79 -2.48
CA ILE A 61 16.62 24.18 -2.97
C ILE A 61 15.78 25.06 -2.02
N LEU A 62 14.56 24.62 -1.67
CA LEU A 62 13.70 25.36 -0.75
C LEU A 62 14.32 25.55 0.63
N ARG A 63 14.88 24.49 1.20
CA ARG A 63 15.55 24.53 2.50
C ARG A 63 16.71 25.52 2.50
N GLU A 64 17.56 25.47 1.49
CA GLU A 64 18.72 26.35 1.37
C GLU A 64 18.28 27.82 1.19
N ALA A 65 17.29 28.07 0.34
CA ALA A 65 16.73 29.42 0.12
C ALA A 65 16.16 30.00 1.40
N ASN A 66 15.45 29.19 2.19
CA ASN A 66 14.77 29.62 3.41
C ASN A 66 15.72 29.77 4.60
N GLN A 67 16.83 29.04 4.62
CA GLN A 67 17.87 29.20 5.65
C GLN A 67 18.78 30.40 5.37
N SER A 68 19.05 30.73 4.11
CA SER A 68 19.95 31.80 3.71
C SER A 68 19.39 33.20 3.94
N GLY A 69 18.06 33.34 3.95
CA GLY A 69 17.39 34.65 4.08
C GLY A 69 17.37 35.27 5.48
N GLY A 70 17.99 34.61 6.48
CA GLY A 70 17.93 35.06 7.88
C GLY A 70 16.54 34.87 8.52
N SER A 71 16.42 35.13 9.83
CA SER A 71 15.19 34.88 10.60
C SER A 71 14.03 35.81 10.26
N LEU A 72 14.31 36.98 9.66
CA LEU A 72 13.35 38.04 9.37
C LEU A 72 12.78 37.98 7.94
N SER A 73 13.36 37.19 7.02
CA SER A 73 12.84 37.06 5.67
C SER A 73 11.69 36.07 5.61
N GLU A 74 10.64 36.38 4.85
CA GLU A 74 9.56 35.44 4.58
C GLU A 74 10.10 34.21 3.84
N PRO A 75 9.64 32.97 4.21
CA PRO A 75 9.99 31.79 3.44
C PRO A 75 9.59 31.92 1.96
N ALA A 76 10.34 31.31 1.07
CA ALA A 76 9.93 31.19 -0.33
C ALA A 76 8.73 30.22 -0.41
N ASP A 77 7.64 30.67 -1.02
CA ASP A 77 6.39 29.91 -1.15
C ASP A 77 6.40 28.98 -2.37
N SER A 78 7.30 29.24 -3.31
CA SER A 78 7.43 28.46 -4.54
C SER A 78 8.89 28.14 -4.84
N LEU A 79 9.09 27.11 -5.67
CA LEU A 79 10.43 26.72 -6.12
C LEU A 79 11.05 27.79 -7.01
N GLU A 80 10.26 28.45 -7.84
CA GLU A 80 10.72 29.58 -8.67
C GLU A 80 11.28 30.71 -7.82
N ALA A 81 10.57 31.11 -6.76
CA ALA A 81 11.03 32.15 -5.82
C ALA A 81 12.31 31.69 -5.07
N ALA A 82 12.40 30.43 -4.72
CA ALA A 82 13.60 29.87 -4.08
C ALA A 82 14.82 29.89 -5.01
N LEU A 83 14.65 29.53 -6.28
CA LEU A 83 15.71 29.58 -7.29
C LEU A 83 16.19 31.00 -7.54
N ALA A 84 15.26 31.95 -7.70
CA ALA A 84 15.57 33.36 -7.89
C ALA A 84 16.35 33.93 -6.68
N ARG A 85 16.00 33.52 -5.46
CA ARG A 85 16.70 33.95 -4.22
C ARG A 85 18.11 33.39 -4.12
N LEU A 86 18.33 32.11 -4.49
CA LEU A 86 19.63 31.46 -4.41
C LEU A 86 20.58 31.88 -5.51
N GLY A 87 20.06 32.07 -6.71
CA GLY A 87 20.86 32.22 -7.91
C GLY A 87 21.45 30.92 -8.44
N LEU A 88 21.82 30.92 -9.71
CA LEU A 88 22.27 29.72 -10.44
C LEU A 88 23.50 29.06 -9.84
N ALA A 89 24.53 29.84 -9.55
CA ALA A 89 25.81 29.32 -9.02
C ALA A 89 25.63 28.53 -7.70
N ARG A 90 24.73 28.99 -6.84
CA ARG A 90 24.47 28.30 -5.57
C ARG A 90 23.64 27.03 -5.79
N CYS A 91 22.69 27.03 -6.72
CA CYS A 91 21.93 25.86 -7.13
C CYS A 91 22.83 24.77 -7.73
N GLU A 92 23.78 25.15 -8.60
CA GLU A 92 24.80 24.23 -9.15
C GLU A 92 25.69 23.64 -8.06
N ASN A 93 26.13 24.45 -7.10
CA ASN A 93 26.94 23.98 -5.98
C ASN A 93 26.15 23.01 -5.08
N LEU A 94 24.88 23.25 -4.83
CA LEU A 94 24.00 22.34 -4.11
C LEU A 94 23.87 21.00 -4.85
N LEU A 95 23.67 21.05 -6.17
CA LEU A 95 23.56 19.84 -6.98
C LEU A 95 24.84 19.00 -6.93
N LYS A 96 26.02 19.64 -7.06
CA LYS A 96 27.33 18.98 -6.95
C LYS A 96 27.55 18.31 -5.59
N GLN A 97 26.96 18.86 -4.53
CA GLN A 97 27.06 18.32 -3.16
C GLN A 97 25.98 17.27 -2.84
N THR A 98 25.03 17.07 -3.73
CA THR A 98 23.95 16.10 -3.54
C THR A 98 24.43 14.69 -3.91
N PRO A 99 24.27 13.68 -3.04
CA PRO A 99 24.63 12.31 -3.36
C PRO A 99 23.89 11.82 -4.62
N SER A 100 24.64 11.34 -5.61
CA SER A 100 24.10 10.74 -6.83
C SER A 100 24.38 9.24 -6.81
N ILE A 101 23.32 8.44 -6.75
CA ILE A 101 23.41 6.98 -6.62
C ILE A 101 22.50 6.29 -7.63
N PRO A 102 22.78 5.04 -8.00
CA PRO A 102 21.87 4.25 -8.83
C PRO A 102 20.49 4.11 -8.17
N GLU A 103 19.43 4.06 -8.97
CA GLU A 103 18.05 3.91 -8.48
C GLU A 103 17.88 2.71 -7.55
N ALA A 104 18.50 1.58 -7.88
CA ALA A 104 18.46 0.35 -7.09
C ALA A 104 19.04 0.48 -5.67
N GLU A 105 19.92 1.46 -5.44
CA GLU A 105 20.52 1.74 -4.13
C GLU A 105 19.66 2.71 -3.29
N ILE A 106 18.71 3.40 -3.90
CA ILE A 106 17.76 4.26 -3.18
C ILE A 106 16.76 3.36 -2.44
N PRO A 107 16.59 3.50 -1.11
CA PRO A 107 15.66 2.68 -0.35
C PRO A 107 14.26 2.70 -0.97
N GLN A 108 13.66 1.52 -1.12
CA GLN A 108 12.33 1.40 -1.72
C GLN A 108 11.27 2.19 -0.95
N SER A 109 11.37 2.25 0.39
CA SER A 109 10.48 3.07 1.22
C SER A 109 10.57 4.56 0.87
N LEU A 110 11.77 5.07 0.55
CA LEU A 110 11.94 6.45 0.08
C LEU A 110 11.31 6.62 -1.30
N ARG A 111 11.58 5.73 -2.25
CA ARG A 111 10.97 5.80 -3.61
C ARG A 111 9.45 5.73 -3.54
N GLN A 112 8.91 4.86 -2.69
CA GLN A 112 7.45 4.73 -2.50
C GLN A 112 6.81 6.01 -1.94
N ILE A 113 7.40 6.66 -0.93
CA ILE A 113 6.84 7.90 -0.38
C ILE A 113 6.97 9.08 -1.36
N LEU A 114 8.01 9.10 -2.19
CA LEU A 114 8.14 10.09 -3.26
C LEU A 114 7.04 9.91 -4.32
N LEU A 115 6.71 8.67 -4.69
CA LEU A 115 5.58 8.35 -5.57
C LEU A 115 4.24 8.81 -4.96
N ILE A 116 4.04 8.59 -3.64
CA ILE A 116 2.85 9.09 -2.93
C ILE A 116 2.78 10.62 -2.99
N SER A 117 3.91 11.30 -2.81
CA SER A 117 3.98 12.76 -2.87
C SER A 117 3.65 13.30 -4.28
N GLN A 118 4.15 12.65 -5.32
CA GLN A 118 3.81 12.97 -6.72
C GLN A 118 2.32 12.73 -7.00
N HIS A 119 1.77 11.62 -6.50
CA HIS A 119 0.34 11.33 -6.60
C HIS A 119 -0.50 12.41 -5.87
N ALA A 120 -0.08 12.85 -4.68
CA ALA A 120 -0.76 13.91 -3.94
C ALA A 120 -0.76 15.23 -4.74
N SER A 121 0.38 15.58 -5.34
CA SER A 121 0.48 16.78 -6.19
C SER A 121 -0.43 16.68 -7.43
N GLN A 122 -0.51 15.51 -8.06
CA GLN A 122 -1.44 15.27 -9.17
C GLN A 122 -2.91 15.35 -8.73
N GLN A 123 -3.26 14.82 -7.54
CA GLN A 123 -4.60 14.98 -6.95
C GLN A 123 -4.92 16.46 -6.69
N ALA A 124 -3.99 17.22 -6.13
CA ALA A 124 -4.15 18.64 -5.91
C ALA A 124 -4.44 19.38 -7.23
N ARG A 125 -3.67 19.03 -8.27
CA ARG A 125 -3.85 19.58 -9.62
C ARG A 125 -5.25 19.35 -10.17
N GLY A 126 -5.68 18.10 -10.18
CA GLY A 126 -6.94 17.73 -10.80
C GLY A 126 -8.18 18.22 -10.04
N LEU A 127 -8.10 18.22 -8.70
CA LEU A 127 -9.24 18.55 -7.85
C LEU A 127 -9.38 20.05 -7.57
N PHE A 128 -8.27 20.77 -7.39
CA PHE A 128 -8.30 22.16 -6.89
C PHE A 128 -7.72 23.18 -7.86
N GLY A 129 -7.03 22.75 -8.92
CA GLY A 129 -6.29 23.66 -9.82
C GLY A 129 -7.17 24.72 -10.48
N THR A 130 -8.41 24.40 -10.85
CA THR A 130 -9.33 25.38 -11.45
C THR A 130 -9.79 26.44 -10.46
N ARG A 131 -10.00 26.07 -9.18
CA ARG A 131 -10.42 27.01 -8.12
C ARG A 131 -9.27 27.90 -7.63
N LEU A 132 -8.05 27.37 -7.66
CA LEU A 132 -6.84 28.04 -7.17
C LEU A 132 -5.85 28.35 -8.31
N ALA A 133 -6.36 28.68 -9.50
CA ALA A 133 -5.52 28.90 -10.68
C ALA A 133 -4.41 29.97 -10.49
N ARG A 134 -4.65 31.00 -9.66
CA ARG A 134 -3.64 32.02 -9.34
C ARG A 134 -2.57 31.57 -8.35
N LEU A 135 -2.85 30.50 -7.57
CA LEU A 135 -2.00 29.96 -6.52
C LEU A 135 -1.51 28.55 -6.91
N TRP A 136 -1.45 28.34 -8.22
CA TRP A 136 -1.17 27.01 -8.77
C TRP A 136 0.22 26.48 -8.37
N ASN A 137 1.25 27.32 -8.50
CA ASN A 137 2.63 26.93 -8.19
C ASN A 137 2.79 26.58 -6.71
N GLU A 138 2.17 27.38 -5.82
CA GLU A 138 2.17 27.16 -4.38
C GLU A 138 1.42 25.88 -4.02
N LEU A 139 0.25 25.66 -4.63
CA LEU A 139 -0.54 24.46 -4.39
C LEU A 139 0.22 23.19 -4.81
N HIS A 140 0.82 23.22 -5.99
CA HIS A 140 1.57 22.09 -6.54
C HIS A 140 2.79 21.76 -5.68
N GLY A 141 3.66 22.74 -5.44
CA GLY A 141 4.86 22.60 -4.65
C GLY A 141 4.58 22.19 -3.20
N CYS A 142 3.60 22.81 -2.53
CA CYS A 142 3.21 22.45 -1.18
C CYS A 142 2.64 21.03 -1.10
N SER A 143 1.84 20.61 -2.08
CA SER A 143 1.28 19.25 -2.11
C SER A 143 2.37 18.19 -2.35
N LEU A 144 3.35 18.48 -3.21
CA LEU A 144 4.49 17.62 -3.45
C LEU A 144 5.38 17.46 -2.21
N LEU A 145 5.61 18.57 -1.47
CA LEU A 145 6.55 18.62 -0.35
C LEU A 145 5.91 18.39 1.02
N PHE A 146 4.60 18.16 1.08
CA PHE A 146 3.91 17.94 2.35
C PHE A 146 4.50 16.76 3.13
N LEU A 147 4.79 15.64 2.47
CA LEU A 147 5.37 14.45 3.11
C LEU A 147 6.91 14.51 3.23
N ALA A 148 7.55 15.59 2.79
CA ALA A 148 9.01 15.73 2.81
C ALA A 148 9.65 15.52 4.20
N PRO A 149 9.03 15.90 5.34
CA PRO A 149 9.59 15.61 6.66
C PRO A 149 9.79 14.12 6.95
N LEU A 150 9.06 13.22 6.27
CA LEU A 150 9.23 11.76 6.42
C LEU A 150 10.37 11.20 5.58
N TRP A 151 10.78 11.86 4.51
CA TRP A 151 11.76 11.32 3.57
C TRP A 151 13.11 10.96 4.18
N PRO A 152 13.73 11.83 5.05
CA PRO A 152 14.99 11.47 5.70
C PRO A 152 14.87 10.27 6.64
N LEU A 153 13.72 10.12 7.31
CA LEU A 153 13.45 8.96 8.16
C LEU A 153 13.42 7.67 7.35
N LEU A 154 12.70 7.67 6.23
CA LEU A 154 12.56 6.52 5.35
C LEU A 154 13.84 6.19 4.59
N ASN A 155 14.67 7.20 4.31
CA ASN A 155 16.00 7.00 3.74
C ASN A 155 16.96 6.32 4.73
N SER A 156 16.93 6.76 6.00
CA SER A 156 17.89 6.30 7.00
C SER A 156 17.47 5.03 7.72
N TYR A 157 16.16 4.80 7.86
CA TYR A 157 15.56 3.69 8.62
C TYR A 157 14.42 3.03 7.86
N PRO A 158 14.67 2.45 6.68
CA PRO A 158 13.60 1.87 5.85
C PRO A 158 12.81 0.77 6.57
N GLN A 159 13.46 -0.04 7.42
CA GLN A 159 12.82 -1.13 8.16
C GLN A 159 11.86 -0.65 9.26
N LEU A 160 12.06 0.57 9.77
CA LEU A 160 11.19 1.15 10.78
C LEU A 160 9.76 1.35 10.26
N PHE A 161 9.67 1.84 9.01
CA PHE A 161 8.39 2.05 8.37
C PHE A 161 7.65 0.73 8.12
N ASN A 162 8.36 -0.30 7.71
CA ASN A 162 7.81 -1.64 7.53
C ASN A 162 7.19 -2.17 8.83
N THR A 163 7.90 -1.96 9.94
CA THR A 163 7.41 -2.38 11.27
C THR A 163 6.18 -1.58 11.69
N TRP A 164 6.20 -0.25 11.46
CA TRP A 164 5.07 0.63 11.74
C TRP A 164 3.83 0.22 10.94
N GLU A 165 3.98 0.01 9.64
CA GLU A 165 2.90 -0.38 8.75
C GLU A 165 2.27 -1.72 9.17
N GLN A 166 3.09 -2.72 9.44
CA GLN A 166 2.62 -4.03 9.89
C GLN A 166 1.82 -3.92 11.18
N ARG A 167 2.25 -3.08 12.13
CA ARG A 167 1.57 -2.95 13.40
C ARG A 167 0.30 -2.10 13.31
N VAL A 168 0.38 -0.97 12.63
CA VAL A 168 -0.74 -0.01 12.56
C VAL A 168 -1.76 -0.39 11.49
N LEU A 169 -1.32 -0.64 10.25
CA LEU A 169 -2.26 -0.86 9.15
C LEU A 169 -2.73 -2.31 9.04
N VAL A 170 -1.85 -3.28 9.31
CA VAL A 170 -2.22 -4.70 9.18
C VAL A 170 -2.82 -5.25 10.45
N LYS A 171 -2.20 -4.98 11.63
CA LYS A 171 -2.68 -5.48 12.91
C LYS A 171 -3.71 -4.56 13.60
N GLY A 172 -3.86 -3.32 13.11
CA GLY A 172 -4.80 -2.34 13.69
C GLY A 172 -4.40 -1.83 15.06
N GLU A 173 -3.11 -1.89 15.43
CA GLU A 173 -2.64 -1.32 16.69
C GLU A 173 -2.78 0.21 16.65
N PRO A 174 -3.06 0.88 17.79
CA PRO A 174 -3.16 2.33 17.83
C PRO A 174 -1.85 3.01 17.41
N ALA A 175 -1.90 3.86 16.38
CA ALA A 175 -0.72 4.51 15.80
C ALA A 175 0.14 5.23 16.86
N ASN A 176 -0.48 6.01 17.74
CA ASN A 176 0.24 6.73 18.79
C ASN A 176 1.07 5.80 19.70
N LYS A 177 0.54 4.64 20.05
CA LYS A 177 1.27 3.64 20.85
C LYS A 177 2.48 3.13 20.10
N VAL A 178 2.27 2.71 18.84
CA VAL A 178 3.33 2.15 17.99
C VAL A 178 4.42 3.19 17.72
N GLU A 179 4.05 4.43 17.43
CA GLU A 179 4.99 5.52 17.16
C GLU A 179 5.85 5.83 18.41
N HIS A 180 5.26 5.89 19.61
CA HIS A 180 6.01 6.09 20.85
C HIS A 180 6.95 4.91 21.15
N GLU A 181 6.54 3.69 20.90
CA GLU A 181 7.38 2.51 21.09
C GLU A 181 8.56 2.47 20.10
N LEU A 182 8.32 2.83 18.83
CA LEU A 182 9.33 2.77 17.78
C LEU A 182 10.26 4.00 17.78
N LEU A 183 9.67 5.19 17.91
CA LEU A 183 10.36 6.47 17.72
C LEU A 183 10.60 7.25 19.01
N GLY A 184 9.84 6.96 20.07
CA GLY A 184 9.76 7.78 21.28
C GLY A 184 8.95 9.07 21.12
N VAL A 185 8.42 9.35 19.91
CA VAL A 185 7.67 10.57 19.58
C VAL A 185 6.58 10.26 18.55
N SER A 186 5.55 11.11 18.46
CA SER A 186 4.54 11.04 17.42
C SER A 186 5.12 11.49 16.06
N LEU A 187 4.81 10.75 14.99
CA LEU A 187 5.21 11.11 13.61
C LEU A 187 4.74 12.49 13.20
N ILE A 188 3.49 12.84 13.53
CA ILE A 188 2.94 14.17 13.18
C ILE A 188 3.71 15.29 13.87
N GLN A 189 4.09 15.12 15.16
CA GLN A 189 4.89 16.11 15.87
C GLN A 189 6.30 16.21 15.29
N LEU A 190 6.93 15.09 14.95
CA LEU A 190 8.23 15.08 14.28
C LEU A 190 8.17 15.81 12.93
N CYS A 191 7.15 15.53 12.11
CA CYS A 191 6.94 16.20 10.83
C CYS A 191 6.73 17.71 10.99
N LEU A 192 5.90 18.12 11.96
CA LEU A 192 5.66 19.53 12.23
C LEU A 192 6.98 20.24 12.59
N LYS A 193 7.77 19.68 13.50
CA LYS A 193 9.01 20.30 13.94
C LYS A 193 10.09 20.33 12.86
N LEU A 194 10.16 19.30 11.99
CA LEU A 194 11.04 19.33 10.82
C LEU A 194 10.58 20.39 9.79
N ALA A 195 9.28 20.49 9.53
CA ALA A 195 8.72 21.50 8.63
C ALA A 195 9.01 22.92 9.14
N GLU A 196 8.82 23.19 10.44
CA GLU A 196 9.16 24.46 11.09
C GLU A 196 10.67 24.73 11.01
N ARG A 197 11.51 23.76 11.33
CA ARG A 197 12.98 23.89 11.29
C ARG A 197 13.51 24.18 9.88
N TRP A 198 12.93 23.55 8.86
CA TRP A 198 13.29 23.78 7.47
C TRP A 198 12.64 25.03 6.88
N ARG A 199 11.78 25.69 7.63
CA ARG A 199 11.00 26.86 7.18
C ARG A 199 10.25 26.54 5.88
N LEU A 200 9.59 25.37 5.82
CA LEU A 200 8.75 25.00 4.69
C LEU A 200 7.59 26.01 4.53
N PRO A 201 7.00 26.10 3.32
CA PRO A 201 5.89 27.00 3.05
C PRO A 201 4.77 26.91 4.10
N GLU A 202 4.14 28.02 4.38
CA GLU A 202 3.16 28.15 5.47
C GLU A 202 2.01 27.15 5.37
N TRP A 203 1.55 26.82 4.16
CA TRP A 203 0.46 25.86 3.95
C TRP A 203 0.81 24.45 4.46
N ILE A 204 2.06 24.04 4.35
CA ILE A 204 2.54 22.78 4.89
C ILE A 204 2.54 22.83 6.42
N VAL A 205 3.11 23.89 6.99
CA VAL A 205 3.22 24.04 8.45
C VAL A 205 1.84 24.10 9.10
N ARG A 206 0.92 24.91 8.55
CA ARG A 206 -0.47 25.01 9.03
C ARG A 206 -1.22 23.69 8.99
N SER A 207 -1.03 22.92 7.93
CA SER A 207 -1.65 21.59 7.81
C SER A 207 -1.16 20.64 8.89
N TYR A 208 0.14 20.63 9.19
CA TYR A 208 0.67 19.84 10.31
C TYR A 208 0.23 20.37 11.68
N GLN A 209 0.13 21.68 11.88
CA GLN A 209 -0.39 22.28 13.11
C GLN A 209 -1.84 21.83 13.36
N LEU A 210 -2.68 21.82 12.33
CA LEU A 210 -4.05 21.33 12.41
C LEU A 210 -4.08 19.86 12.86
N LEU A 211 -3.26 19.02 12.26
CA LEU A 211 -3.20 17.59 12.61
C LEU A 211 -2.64 17.33 14.01
N ALA A 212 -1.69 18.16 14.45
CA ALA A 212 -1.02 17.98 15.74
C ALA A 212 -1.80 18.53 16.94
N ARG A 213 -2.56 19.61 16.76
CA ARG A 213 -3.14 20.39 17.87
C ARG A 213 -4.66 20.28 17.97
N ASP A 214 -5.36 20.72 16.94
CA ASP A 214 -6.82 20.83 16.98
C ASP A 214 -7.49 20.29 15.74
N ARG A 215 -8.07 19.13 15.85
CA ARG A 215 -8.80 18.44 14.78
C ARG A 215 -10.31 18.72 14.80
N ARG A 216 -10.82 19.56 15.71
CA ARG A 216 -12.27 19.75 15.89
C ARG A 216 -12.94 20.22 14.61
N GLN A 217 -12.36 21.18 13.89
CA GLN A 217 -12.90 21.65 12.62
C GLN A 217 -12.94 20.55 11.55
N LEU A 218 -11.86 19.77 11.46
CA LEU A 218 -11.79 18.61 10.55
C LEU A 218 -12.85 17.56 10.88
N VAL A 219 -13.06 17.27 12.15
CA VAL A 219 -14.09 16.33 12.62
C VAL A 219 -15.50 16.86 12.35
N LYS A 220 -15.76 18.14 12.61
CA LYS A 220 -17.05 18.77 12.25
C LYS A 220 -17.33 18.69 10.76
N ALA A 221 -16.35 19.06 9.92
CA ALA A 221 -16.47 18.99 8.46
C ALA A 221 -16.76 17.55 8.01
N LEU A 222 -16.08 16.56 8.61
CA LEU A 222 -16.30 15.16 8.31
C LEU A 222 -17.73 14.69 8.69
N HIS A 223 -18.27 15.15 9.83
CA HIS A 223 -19.65 14.86 10.21
C HIS A 223 -20.64 15.44 9.20
N ILE A 224 -20.48 16.70 8.78
CA ILE A 224 -21.34 17.29 7.75
C ILE A 224 -21.28 16.46 6.46
N ALA A 225 -20.08 16.10 6.01
CA ALA A 225 -19.86 15.35 4.78
C ALA A 225 -20.39 13.91 4.83
N ARG A 226 -20.44 13.31 6.03
CA ARG A 226 -20.94 11.93 6.23
C ARG A 226 -22.46 11.88 6.39
N ASP A 227 -23.01 12.82 7.17
CA ASP A 227 -24.42 12.76 7.62
C ASP A 227 -25.36 13.37 6.59
N ASN A 228 -24.82 14.04 5.55
CA ASN A 228 -25.58 14.64 4.46
C ASN A 228 -25.00 14.18 3.12
N GLU A 229 -25.74 13.44 2.34
CA GLU A 229 -25.28 12.97 1.03
C GLU A 229 -25.40 14.04 -0.07
N HIS A 230 -26.39 14.95 0.06
CA HIS A 230 -26.65 15.95 -0.97
C HIS A 230 -25.83 17.24 -0.75
N PRO A 231 -25.10 17.72 -1.77
CA PRO A 231 -24.26 18.92 -1.65
C PRO A 231 -24.98 20.19 -1.18
N LEU A 232 -26.26 20.38 -1.56
CA LEU A 232 -27.06 21.54 -1.10
C LEU A 232 -27.32 21.51 0.41
N HIS A 233 -27.56 20.33 0.99
CA HIS A 233 -27.73 20.21 2.44
C HIS A 233 -26.39 20.45 3.16
N GLN A 234 -25.31 19.94 2.60
CA GLN A 234 -23.95 20.21 3.11
C GLN A 234 -23.66 21.72 3.11
N GLN A 235 -24.03 22.41 2.03
CA GLN A 235 -23.88 23.86 1.92
C GLN A 235 -24.70 24.61 2.99
N GLN A 236 -25.95 24.22 3.19
CA GLN A 236 -26.79 24.82 4.24
C GLN A 236 -26.18 24.65 5.64
N MET A 237 -25.62 23.49 5.93
CA MET A 237 -24.93 23.23 7.19
C MET A 237 -23.65 24.07 7.35
N LEU A 238 -22.91 24.27 6.26
CA LEU A 238 -21.73 25.15 6.25
C LEU A 238 -22.11 26.63 6.39
N ASP A 239 -23.20 27.04 5.80
CA ASP A 239 -23.70 28.43 5.91
C ASP A 239 -24.18 28.74 7.32
N ALA A 240 -24.68 27.75 8.05
CA ALA A 240 -25.02 27.87 9.45
C ALA A 240 -23.77 27.92 10.40
N ASP A 241 -22.61 27.44 9.97
CA ASP A 241 -21.34 27.49 10.72
C ASP A 241 -20.29 28.29 9.92
N ILE A 242 -20.43 29.60 9.91
CA ILE A 242 -19.54 30.53 9.19
C ILE A 242 -18.04 30.29 9.52
N PRO A 243 -17.63 30.12 10.79
CA PRO A 243 -16.24 29.80 11.12
C PRO A 243 -15.73 28.51 10.47
N LEU A 244 -16.54 27.48 10.45
CA LEU A 244 -16.19 26.20 9.79
C LEU A 244 -16.05 26.36 8.27
N ARG A 245 -17.00 27.07 7.65
CA ARG A 245 -16.95 27.39 6.21
C ARG A 245 -15.69 28.16 5.85
N HIS A 246 -15.38 29.21 6.61
CA HIS A 246 -14.18 30.03 6.39
C HIS A 246 -12.90 29.19 6.56
N TRP A 247 -12.87 28.36 7.60
CA TRP A 247 -11.75 27.43 7.79
C TRP A 247 -11.63 26.44 6.64
N LEU A 248 -12.71 25.79 6.21
CA LEU A 248 -12.69 24.76 5.16
C LEU A 248 -12.15 25.32 3.84
N THR A 249 -12.54 26.56 3.48
CA THR A 249 -12.16 27.18 2.20
C THR A 249 -10.74 27.75 2.18
N GLN A 250 -9.95 27.62 3.25
CA GLN A 250 -8.56 28.07 3.25
C GLN A 250 -7.73 27.23 2.26
N PRO A 251 -6.87 27.86 1.43
CA PRO A 251 -6.04 27.16 0.45
C PRO A 251 -5.14 26.08 1.05
N SER A 252 -4.64 26.28 2.28
CA SER A 252 -3.83 25.27 3.00
C SER A 252 -4.54 23.93 3.17
N ASN A 253 -5.88 23.91 3.27
CA ASN A 253 -6.64 22.68 3.40
C ASN A 253 -6.63 21.84 2.12
N CYS A 254 -6.44 22.42 0.93
CA CYS A 254 -6.28 21.68 -0.32
C CYS A 254 -5.04 20.79 -0.26
N VAL A 255 -3.93 21.27 0.31
CA VAL A 255 -2.69 20.51 0.50
C VAL A 255 -2.94 19.31 1.42
N LEU A 256 -3.63 19.53 2.54
CA LEU A 256 -3.98 18.46 3.47
C LEU A 256 -4.93 17.42 2.84
N LEU A 257 -5.98 17.87 2.15
CA LEU A 257 -6.97 17.02 1.50
C LEU A 257 -6.33 16.15 0.41
N ALA A 258 -5.51 16.73 -0.46
CA ALA A 258 -4.81 16.00 -1.52
C ALA A 258 -3.86 14.93 -0.97
N ASN A 259 -3.08 15.29 0.06
CA ASN A 259 -2.15 14.35 0.68
C ASN A 259 -2.85 13.27 1.50
N GLY A 260 -3.87 13.62 2.28
CA GLY A 260 -4.67 12.65 3.01
C GLY A 260 -5.34 11.63 2.09
N LEU A 261 -5.86 12.11 0.94
CA LEU A 261 -6.43 11.25 -0.08
C LEU A 261 -5.37 10.34 -0.71
N ALA A 262 -4.23 10.88 -1.16
CA ALA A 262 -3.17 10.09 -1.78
C ALA A 262 -2.62 9.01 -0.84
N VAL A 263 -2.28 9.36 0.40
CA VAL A 263 -1.79 8.41 1.41
C VAL A 263 -2.82 7.31 1.67
N SER A 264 -4.10 7.66 1.84
CA SER A 264 -5.15 6.68 2.11
C SER A 264 -5.43 5.77 0.92
N ALA A 265 -5.39 6.30 -0.31
CA ALA A 265 -5.53 5.52 -1.54
C ALA A 265 -4.36 4.54 -1.73
N HIS A 266 -3.14 4.95 -1.38
CA HIS A 266 -1.98 4.07 -1.37
C HIS A 266 -2.04 2.97 -0.30
N HIS A 267 -2.89 3.09 0.71
CA HIS A 267 -3.22 1.98 1.58
C HIS A 267 -4.27 1.07 0.93
N ALA A 268 -5.47 1.57 0.68
CA ALA A 268 -6.51 0.89 -0.11
C ALA A 268 -7.70 1.83 -0.38
N TRP A 269 -8.30 1.71 -1.58
CA TRP A 269 -9.47 2.50 -1.98
C TRP A 269 -10.71 2.25 -1.12
N ASN A 270 -10.89 1.02 -0.67
CA ASN A 270 -12.09 0.56 0.06
C ASN A 270 -12.00 0.73 1.57
N THR A 271 -11.03 1.49 2.09
CA THR A 271 -10.91 1.75 3.52
C THR A 271 -11.79 2.93 3.95
N ASP A 272 -12.24 2.89 5.21
CA ASP A 272 -12.92 4.02 5.83
C ASP A 272 -12.10 5.30 5.78
N HIS A 273 -10.77 5.20 5.88
CA HIS A 273 -9.88 6.35 5.80
C HIS A 273 -9.94 7.00 4.43
N CYS A 274 -9.88 6.24 3.34
CA CYS A 274 -9.96 6.77 2.00
C CYS A 274 -11.33 7.42 1.75
N LEU A 275 -12.41 6.77 2.17
CA LEU A 275 -13.77 7.31 2.05
C LEU A 275 -13.96 8.62 2.83
N ARG A 276 -13.36 8.75 4.02
CA ARG A 276 -13.40 10.01 4.79
C ARG A 276 -12.74 11.17 4.06
N TRP A 277 -11.58 10.94 3.46
CA TRP A 277 -10.90 11.97 2.66
C TRP A 277 -11.67 12.32 1.40
N GLN A 278 -12.24 11.34 0.70
CA GLN A 278 -13.11 11.58 -0.46
C GLN A 278 -14.33 12.44 -0.09
N ARG A 279 -14.99 12.15 1.03
CA ARG A 279 -16.12 12.94 1.54
C ARG A 279 -15.72 14.37 1.90
N LEU A 280 -14.57 14.57 2.54
CA LEU A 280 -14.06 15.90 2.85
C LEU A 280 -13.73 16.70 1.57
N VAL A 281 -13.16 16.04 0.56
CA VAL A 281 -12.94 16.66 -0.77
C VAL A 281 -14.27 17.03 -1.40
N GLY A 282 -15.29 16.17 -1.36
CA GLY A 282 -16.63 16.47 -1.85
C GLY A 282 -17.26 17.67 -1.15
N LEU A 283 -17.14 17.75 0.17
CA LEU A 283 -17.61 18.91 0.94
C LEU A 283 -16.88 20.19 0.54
N TYR A 284 -15.57 20.14 0.36
CA TYR A 284 -14.78 21.29 -0.10
C TYR A 284 -15.17 21.72 -1.52
N LEU A 285 -15.32 20.77 -2.43
CA LEU A 285 -15.67 21.04 -3.83
C LEU A 285 -17.15 21.27 -4.05
N GLN A 286 -18.00 20.94 -3.06
CA GLN A 286 -19.46 20.99 -3.16
C GLN A 286 -20.01 20.17 -4.34
N ILE A 287 -19.47 18.96 -4.47
CA ILE A 287 -19.90 17.98 -5.48
C ILE A 287 -20.25 16.64 -4.82
N PRO A 288 -21.11 15.82 -5.45
CA PRO A 288 -21.46 14.50 -4.95
C PRO A 288 -20.22 13.58 -4.82
N LEU A 289 -20.31 12.61 -3.91
CA LEU A 289 -19.22 11.65 -3.69
C LEU A 289 -18.87 10.86 -4.96
N SER A 290 -19.85 10.50 -5.79
CA SER A 290 -19.65 9.84 -7.08
C SER A 290 -18.73 10.62 -8.01
N ASP A 291 -18.92 11.92 -8.08
CA ASP A 291 -18.13 12.81 -8.95
C ASP A 291 -16.71 12.97 -8.40
N VAL A 292 -16.57 13.04 -7.06
CA VAL A 292 -15.26 13.00 -6.41
C VAL A 292 -14.52 11.73 -6.76
N GLN A 293 -15.17 10.56 -6.62
CA GLN A 293 -14.57 9.27 -6.92
C GLN A 293 -14.11 9.19 -8.36
N GLN A 294 -14.94 9.64 -9.31
CA GLN A 294 -14.55 9.70 -10.71
C GLN A 294 -13.29 10.55 -10.93
N GLN A 295 -13.27 11.78 -10.39
CA GLN A 295 -12.12 12.68 -10.54
C GLN A 295 -10.86 12.10 -9.89
N VAL A 296 -10.98 11.62 -8.67
CA VAL A 296 -9.87 11.03 -7.91
C VAL A 296 -9.24 9.83 -8.63
N HIS A 297 -10.07 8.95 -9.19
CA HIS A 297 -9.60 7.80 -9.95
C HIS A 297 -8.93 8.23 -11.27
N GLN A 298 -9.48 9.23 -11.96
CA GLN A 298 -8.84 9.79 -13.16
C GLN A 298 -7.46 10.39 -12.85
N GLN A 299 -7.33 11.12 -11.74
CA GLN A 299 -6.04 11.68 -11.33
C GLN A 299 -5.05 10.59 -10.90
N ALA A 300 -5.51 9.51 -10.28
CA ALA A 300 -4.65 8.37 -9.95
C ALA A 300 -4.11 7.70 -11.23
N VAL A 301 -4.94 7.48 -12.25
CA VAL A 301 -4.50 6.94 -13.54
C VAL A 301 -3.52 7.90 -14.23
N SER A 302 -3.78 9.21 -14.20
CA SER A 302 -2.88 10.21 -14.77
C SER A 302 -1.51 10.22 -14.06
N SER A 303 -1.51 10.11 -12.73
CA SER A 303 -0.28 10.01 -11.93
C SER A 303 0.54 8.76 -12.29
N ALA A 304 -0.12 7.61 -12.43
CA ALA A 304 0.54 6.34 -12.75
C ALA A 304 1.21 6.34 -14.14
N ARG A 305 0.72 7.17 -15.07
CA ARG A 305 1.31 7.28 -16.42
C ARG A 305 2.61 8.09 -16.45
N THR A 306 2.82 8.98 -15.49
CA THR A 306 3.99 9.87 -15.45
C THR A 306 5.20 9.25 -14.75
N GLY A 307 5.00 8.25 -13.89
CA GLY A 307 6.08 7.59 -13.17
C GLY A 307 5.85 6.08 -13.18
N HIS A 308 6.63 5.33 -13.98
CA HIS A 308 6.51 3.88 -14.04
C HIS A 308 7.78 3.22 -13.49
N ASP A 309 7.76 2.94 -12.20
CA ASP A 309 8.69 2.03 -11.55
C ASP A 309 7.93 0.75 -11.20
N PRO A 310 8.19 -0.39 -11.88
CA PRO A 310 7.48 -1.63 -11.65
C PRO A 310 7.71 -2.23 -10.26
N SER A 311 8.73 -1.77 -9.54
CA SER A 311 9.01 -2.19 -8.16
C SER A 311 8.15 -1.46 -7.12
N LEU A 312 7.47 -0.39 -7.52
CA LEU A 312 6.61 0.42 -6.65
C LEU A 312 5.14 0.12 -6.91
N TRP A 313 4.35 0.25 -5.86
CA TRP A 313 2.91 0.10 -5.98
C TRP A 313 2.22 1.46 -6.13
N HIS A 314 1.27 1.54 -7.09
CA HIS A 314 0.43 2.70 -7.30
C HIS A 314 -1.06 2.32 -7.22
N PRO A 315 -1.93 3.12 -6.54
CA PRO A 315 -3.33 2.77 -6.34
C PRO A 315 -4.15 2.64 -7.63
N ALA A 316 -3.71 3.22 -8.75
CA ALA A 316 -4.33 3.02 -10.05
C ALA A 316 -4.38 1.54 -10.47
N GLN A 317 -3.43 0.71 -10.01
CA GLN A 317 -3.38 -0.72 -10.28
C GLN A 317 -4.54 -1.48 -9.62
N ALA A 318 -5.06 -0.96 -8.50
CA ALA A 318 -6.13 -1.60 -7.72
C ALA A 318 -7.54 -1.06 -8.01
N LEU A 319 -7.72 -0.20 -9.01
CA LEU A 319 -9.04 0.38 -9.32
C LEU A 319 -10.06 -0.67 -9.76
N LEU A 320 -9.63 -1.65 -10.54
CA LEU A 320 -10.50 -2.69 -11.08
C LEU A 320 -10.22 -4.08 -10.50
N TRP A 321 -9.00 -4.30 -9.96
CA TRP A 321 -8.55 -5.60 -9.49
C TRP A 321 -8.24 -5.58 -7.99
N PRO A 322 -9.09 -6.15 -7.14
CA PRO A 322 -8.82 -6.24 -5.70
C PRO A 322 -7.59 -7.08 -5.35
N TRP A 323 -7.08 -7.90 -6.25
CA TRP A 323 -5.86 -8.72 -6.08
C TRP A 323 -4.57 -7.91 -6.13
N GLN A 324 -4.63 -6.75 -6.75
CA GLN A 324 -3.55 -5.78 -6.77
C GLN A 324 -3.66 -4.78 -5.62
N ALA A 325 -4.52 -5.08 -4.64
CA ALA A 325 -4.54 -4.36 -3.39
C ALA A 325 -3.15 -4.44 -2.76
N ARG A 326 -2.60 -3.25 -2.52
CA ARG A 326 -1.25 -3.09 -2.24
C ARG A 326 -0.84 -3.26 -0.79
N HIS A 327 0.42 -3.48 -0.61
CA HIS A 327 1.12 -3.31 0.65
C HIS A 327 2.17 -2.22 0.46
N LEU A 328 2.25 -1.20 1.35
CA LEU A 328 3.25 -0.12 1.32
C LEU A 328 4.68 -0.65 1.42
N VAL A 329 4.80 -1.81 1.95
CA VAL A 329 5.99 -2.62 1.85
C VAL A 329 5.77 -3.49 0.64
N SER A 330 6.44 -3.18 -0.47
CA SER A 330 6.90 -4.28 -1.28
C SER A 330 7.55 -5.23 -0.30
N ALA A 331 7.02 -6.42 -0.23
CA ALA A 331 7.84 -7.45 0.29
C ALA A 331 9.17 -7.33 -0.49
N GLU A 332 10.24 -6.79 0.14
CA GLU A 332 11.50 -7.48 -0.08
C GLU A 332 11.08 -8.92 -0.15
N PRO A 333 11.44 -9.69 -1.23
CA PRO A 333 11.13 -11.07 -1.19
C PRO A 333 11.54 -11.46 0.21
N ARG A 334 10.56 -11.55 1.10
CA ARG A 334 10.86 -12.15 2.36
C ARG A 334 11.50 -13.44 1.91
N ALA A 335 12.83 -13.47 2.03
CA ALA A 335 13.48 -14.63 2.52
C ALA A 335 12.92 -14.92 3.94
N GLY A 336 11.67 -14.72 4.11
CA GLY A 336 10.73 -15.41 4.96
C GLY A 336 10.77 -16.73 4.30
N ALA A 337 11.72 -17.51 4.77
CA ALA A 337 11.88 -18.88 4.50
C ALA A 337 10.52 -19.40 4.11
N ALA A 338 10.30 -19.61 2.81
CA ALA A 338 9.31 -20.58 2.36
C ALA A 338 9.53 -21.68 3.35
N LYS A 339 8.55 -21.92 4.26
CA LYS A 339 8.76 -22.91 5.33
C LYS A 339 9.35 -24.06 4.59
N GLN A 340 10.67 -24.28 4.78
CA GLN A 340 11.39 -25.22 3.93
C GLN A 340 10.61 -26.51 4.13
N ALA A 341 10.20 -27.10 3.03
CA ALA A 341 9.57 -28.40 3.08
C ALA A 341 10.38 -29.21 4.08
N VAL A 342 9.76 -29.69 5.14
CA VAL A 342 10.43 -30.56 6.10
C VAL A 342 10.28 -31.96 5.53
N PRO A 343 11.24 -32.44 4.72
CA PRO A 343 11.05 -33.62 3.87
C PRO A 343 10.70 -34.85 4.67
N GLU A 344 11.18 -34.92 5.89
CA GLU A 344 10.96 -36.05 6.80
C GLU A 344 9.53 -36.04 7.35
N VAL A 345 9.04 -34.91 7.82
CA VAL A 345 7.66 -34.78 8.31
C VAL A 345 6.66 -34.95 7.16
N TRP A 346 6.96 -34.41 6.00
CA TRP A 346 6.14 -34.59 4.80
C TRP A 346 6.03 -36.09 4.40
N ARG A 347 7.17 -36.82 4.37
CA ARG A 347 7.18 -38.27 4.06
C ARG A 347 6.36 -39.07 5.07
N GLN A 348 6.50 -38.79 6.37
CA GLN A 348 5.74 -39.44 7.42
C GLN A 348 4.23 -39.23 7.25
N GLN A 349 3.80 -37.99 7.00
CA GLN A 349 2.37 -37.69 6.78
C GLN A 349 1.85 -38.35 5.51
N CYS A 350 2.60 -38.33 4.41
CA CYS A 350 2.21 -39.02 3.18
C CYS A 350 2.14 -40.55 3.37
N MET A 351 3.10 -41.15 4.07
CA MET A 351 3.05 -42.62 4.40
C MET A 351 1.83 -42.97 5.24
N ARG A 352 1.47 -42.10 6.20
CA ARG A 352 0.27 -42.30 7.02
C ARG A 352 -1.02 -42.21 6.20
N LEU A 353 -1.07 -41.27 5.21
CA LEU A 353 -2.22 -41.14 4.30
C LEU A 353 -2.42 -42.41 3.43
N ILE A 354 -1.35 -43.02 2.91
CA ILE A 354 -1.46 -44.14 1.97
C ILE A 354 -1.51 -45.54 2.66
N ARG A 355 -1.47 -45.59 3.98
CA ARG A 355 -1.44 -46.83 4.73
C ARG A 355 -2.71 -47.65 4.54
N GLU A 356 -2.56 -48.95 4.33
CA GLU A 356 -3.65 -49.92 4.21
C GLU A 356 -3.48 -51.01 5.26
N PRO A 357 -4.51 -51.30 6.10
CA PRO A 357 -5.79 -50.54 6.21
C PRO A 357 -5.60 -49.15 6.75
N SER A 358 -6.56 -48.24 6.45
CA SER A 358 -6.51 -46.83 6.87
C SER A 358 -6.43 -46.71 8.40
N ASP A 359 -5.47 -45.92 8.90
CA ASP A 359 -5.29 -45.67 10.35
C ASP A 359 -6.31 -44.65 10.91
N PHE A 360 -7.12 -44.03 10.06
CA PHE A 360 -8.03 -42.95 10.47
C PHE A 360 -9.35 -43.50 11.00
N SER A 361 -9.70 -43.11 12.23
CA SER A 361 -10.99 -43.52 12.85
C SER A 361 -12.18 -42.70 12.34
N ASN A 362 -11.93 -41.48 11.87
CA ASN A 362 -12.97 -40.59 11.31
C ASN A 362 -12.41 -39.70 10.19
N SER A 363 -13.33 -39.11 9.41
CA SER A 363 -12.98 -38.19 8.30
C SER A 363 -12.19 -36.96 8.76
N GLN A 364 -12.44 -36.48 9.97
CA GLN A 364 -11.78 -35.30 10.53
C GLN A 364 -10.28 -35.53 10.72
N GLN A 365 -9.89 -36.71 11.23
CA GLN A 365 -8.49 -37.09 11.39
C GLN A 365 -7.77 -37.19 10.03
N LEU A 366 -8.42 -37.77 9.02
CA LEU A 366 -7.90 -37.84 7.67
C LEU A 366 -7.65 -36.45 7.10
N ILE A 367 -8.65 -35.54 7.21
CA ILE A 367 -8.55 -34.19 6.65
C ILE A 367 -7.50 -33.36 7.40
N THR A 368 -7.35 -33.57 8.72
CA THR A 368 -6.29 -32.94 9.51
C THR A 368 -4.90 -33.42 9.05
N CYS A 369 -4.71 -34.73 8.86
CA CYS A 369 -3.47 -35.28 8.34
C CYS A 369 -3.16 -34.76 6.91
N ALA A 370 -4.18 -34.62 6.07
CA ALA A 370 -4.06 -34.03 4.74
C ALA A 370 -3.58 -32.58 4.80
N ARG A 371 -4.15 -31.75 5.69
CA ARG A 371 -3.71 -30.37 5.93
C ARG A 371 -2.25 -30.33 6.37
N ASP A 372 -1.87 -31.19 7.34
CA ASP A 372 -0.52 -31.21 7.89
C ASP A 372 0.52 -31.67 6.85
N ALA A 373 0.15 -32.64 5.98
CA ALA A 373 0.98 -33.05 4.85
C ALA A 373 1.20 -31.92 3.85
N LEU A 374 0.15 -31.15 3.55
CA LEU A 374 0.21 -29.99 2.66
C LEU A 374 1.07 -28.86 3.25
N GLN A 375 0.98 -28.62 4.56
CA GLN A 375 1.88 -27.67 5.23
C GLN A 375 3.33 -28.12 5.20
N ALA A 376 3.57 -29.41 5.45
CA ALA A 376 4.91 -29.97 5.46
C ALA A 376 5.57 -30.00 4.08
N CYS A 377 4.80 -29.96 2.98
CA CYS A 377 5.36 -29.79 1.63
C CYS A 377 5.69 -28.34 1.26
N GLY A 378 5.51 -27.36 2.17
CA GLY A 378 5.91 -25.97 1.99
C GLY A 378 4.78 -25.02 1.63
N LEU A 379 3.51 -25.44 1.64
CA LEU A 379 2.38 -24.55 1.42
C LEU A 379 2.08 -23.75 2.69
N GLN A 380 1.82 -22.46 2.52
CA GLN A 380 1.60 -21.53 3.64
C GLN A 380 0.14 -21.31 3.95
N ARG A 381 -0.68 -21.11 2.90
CA ARG A 381 -2.14 -20.96 3.04
C ARG A 381 -2.82 -22.13 2.37
N ILE A 382 -3.71 -22.78 3.09
CA ILE A 382 -4.39 -24.00 2.66
C ILE A 382 -5.85 -23.90 3.08
N LEU A 383 -6.75 -24.30 2.18
CA LEU A 383 -8.18 -24.44 2.44
C LEU A 383 -8.69 -25.74 1.83
N LEU A 384 -9.30 -26.59 2.65
CA LEU A 384 -9.93 -27.83 2.25
C LEU A 384 -11.45 -27.67 2.34
N LEU A 385 -12.13 -27.71 1.18
CA LEU A 385 -13.57 -27.57 1.04
C LEU A 385 -14.19 -28.93 0.72
N LEU A 386 -15.10 -29.41 1.54
CA LEU A 386 -15.88 -30.62 1.28
C LEU A 386 -17.08 -30.30 0.40
N ALA A 387 -17.27 -31.05 -0.66
CA ALA A 387 -18.46 -30.99 -1.51
C ALA A 387 -19.59 -31.90 -0.95
N ASP A 388 -20.81 -31.41 -0.97
CA ASP A 388 -21.97 -32.23 -0.67
C ASP A 388 -22.26 -33.27 -1.77
N ARG A 389 -23.18 -34.19 -1.48
CA ARG A 389 -23.49 -35.26 -2.44
C ARG A 389 -24.08 -34.75 -3.77
N GLN A 390 -24.66 -33.59 -3.82
CA GLN A 390 -25.28 -33.01 -5.01
C GLN A 390 -24.43 -31.93 -5.68
N HIS A 391 -23.24 -31.65 -5.14
CA HIS A 391 -22.35 -30.54 -5.55
C HIS A 391 -23.03 -29.17 -5.52
N THR A 392 -23.98 -28.98 -4.59
CA THR A 392 -24.68 -27.70 -4.40
C THR A 392 -23.99 -26.80 -3.38
N ARG A 393 -23.13 -27.38 -2.52
CA ARG A 393 -22.42 -26.65 -1.48
C ARG A 393 -21.00 -27.14 -1.32
N LEU A 394 -20.09 -26.18 -1.07
CA LEU A 394 -18.71 -26.40 -0.67
C LEU A 394 -18.50 -25.83 0.72
N GLN A 395 -18.21 -26.67 1.70
CA GLN A 395 -18.02 -26.25 3.09
C GLN A 395 -16.58 -26.42 3.53
N ALA A 396 -16.02 -25.38 4.17
CA ALA A 396 -14.68 -25.45 4.74
C ALA A 396 -14.62 -26.46 5.88
N GLN A 397 -13.68 -27.41 5.78
CA GLN A 397 -13.44 -28.44 6.80
C GLN A 397 -12.18 -28.16 7.59
N GLN A 398 -11.12 -27.76 6.91
CA GLN A 398 -9.83 -27.42 7.51
C GLN A 398 -9.17 -26.27 6.75
N SER A 399 -8.47 -25.43 7.48
CA SER A 399 -7.66 -24.35 6.91
C SER A 399 -6.33 -24.23 7.67
N ALA A 400 -5.32 -23.70 7.01
CA ALA A 400 -4.06 -23.35 7.62
C ALA A 400 -3.52 -22.07 7.01
N GLY A 401 -2.89 -21.21 7.81
CA GLY A 401 -2.34 -19.94 7.37
C GLY A 401 -3.37 -18.88 6.94
N LEU A 402 -4.66 -19.15 7.14
CA LEU A 402 -5.78 -18.26 6.83
C LEU A 402 -6.42 -17.75 8.13
N GLY A 403 -7.02 -16.55 8.07
CA GLY A 403 -7.71 -15.96 9.21
C GLY A 403 -9.00 -16.72 9.60
N LYS A 404 -9.64 -16.29 10.70
CA LYS A 404 -10.91 -16.90 11.20
C LYS A 404 -12.03 -16.92 10.16
N ALA A 405 -12.02 -16.03 9.18
CA ALA A 405 -13.00 -15.98 8.10
C ALA A 405 -13.00 -17.24 7.20
N ALA A 406 -11.91 -18.02 7.20
CA ALA A 406 -11.86 -19.30 6.49
C ALA A 406 -12.62 -20.41 7.22
N GLN A 407 -12.80 -20.28 8.54
CA GLN A 407 -13.52 -21.24 9.36
C GLN A 407 -15.03 -21.00 9.18
N GLY A 408 -15.75 -22.00 8.69
CA GLY A 408 -17.18 -21.89 8.44
C GLY A 408 -17.55 -21.34 7.05
N LEU A 409 -16.57 -21.10 6.17
CA LEU A 409 -16.84 -20.69 4.80
C LEU A 409 -17.74 -21.72 4.10
N ASN A 410 -18.83 -21.23 3.50
CA ASN A 410 -19.78 -22.03 2.74
C ASN A 410 -20.01 -21.36 1.39
N LEU A 411 -19.67 -22.03 0.31
CA LEU A 411 -19.74 -21.50 -1.04
C LEU A 411 -20.81 -22.25 -1.85
N ASP A 412 -21.50 -21.50 -2.68
CA ASP A 412 -22.43 -22.03 -3.68
C ASP A 412 -21.67 -22.18 -5.02
N PRO A 413 -21.35 -23.42 -5.47
CA PRO A 413 -20.67 -23.64 -6.72
C PRO A 413 -21.43 -23.14 -7.95
N ALA A 414 -22.78 -23.03 -7.86
CA ALA A 414 -23.59 -22.55 -8.98
C ALA A 414 -23.24 -21.10 -9.37
N LYS A 415 -22.70 -20.33 -8.44
CA LYS A 415 -22.29 -18.93 -8.67
C LYS A 415 -20.93 -18.77 -9.35
N SER A 416 -20.18 -19.87 -9.55
CA SER A 416 -18.83 -19.82 -10.14
C SER A 416 -18.64 -20.91 -11.19
N HIS A 417 -18.35 -20.49 -12.42
CA HIS A 417 -18.11 -21.40 -13.53
C HIS A 417 -16.87 -22.29 -13.26
N ILE A 418 -15.83 -21.76 -12.63
CA ILE A 418 -14.63 -22.53 -12.28
C ILE A 418 -14.93 -23.62 -11.26
N LEU A 419 -15.67 -23.29 -10.19
CA LEU A 419 -16.01 -24.26 -9.16
C LEU A 419 -16.87 -25.39 -9.73
N ARG A 420 -17.88 -25.05 -10.55
CA ARG A 420 -18.71 -26.06 -11.25
C ARG A 420 -17.86 -26.98 -12.11
N ARG A 421 -16.94 -26.43 -12.90
CA ARG A 421 -16.05 -27.23 -13.77
C ARG A 421 -15.14 -28.15 -12.96
N LEU A 422 -14.54 -27.65 -11.86
CA LEU A 422 -13.67 -28.45 -10.98
C LEU A 422 -14.44 -29.53 -10.21
N LEU A 423 -15.72 -29.34 -9.95
CA LEU A 423 -16.58 -30.35 -9.31
C LEU A 423 -17.12 -31.38 -10.30
N SER A 424 -17.35 -31.01 -11.56
CA SER A 424 -17.85 -31.92 -12.60
C SER A 424 -16.79 -32.89 -13.08
N GLN A 425 -15.53 -32.46 -13.15
CA GLN A 425 -14.41 -33.28 -13.61
C GLN A 425 -13.19 -33.06 -12.72
N PRO A 426 -12.50 -34.12 -12.27
CA PRO A 426 -11.25 -33.99 -11.56
C PRO A 426 -10.25 -33.19 -12.38
N GLY A 427 -9.70 -32.13 -11.79
CA GLY A 427 -8.80 -31.23 -12.48
C GLY A 427 -7.97 -30.36 -11.54
N GLN A 428 -6.99 -29.69 -12.12
CA GLN A 428 -6.16 -28.74 -11.44
C GLN A 428 -6.14 -27.43 -12.22
N LEU A 429 -6.26 -26.31 -11.53
CA LEU A 429 -6.08 -24.97 -12.06
C LEU A 429 -4.95 -24.30 -11.30
N ARG A 430 -3.97 -23.79 -12.02
CA ARG A 430 -2.90 -22.95 -11.48
C ARG A 430 -3.10 -21.52 -11.96
N LEU A 431 -3.28 -20.61 -11.03
CA LEU A 431 -3.28 -19.18 -11.30
C LEU A 431 -1.84 -18.67 -11.24
N THR A 432 -1.52 -17.82 -12.20
CA THR A 432 -0.25 -17.10 -12.32
C THR A 432 -0.57 -15.67 -12.78
N PRO A 433 0.36 -14.70 -12.67
CA PRO A 433 0.14 -13.35 -13.18
C PRO A 433 -0.35 -13.32 -14.62
N ASP A 434 0.16 -14.24 -15.47
CA ASP A 434 -0.17 -14.28 -16.91
C ASP A 434 -1.63 -14.67 -17.19
N ASN A 435 -2.24 -15.48 -16.31
CA ASN A 435 -3.62 -15.98 -16.52
C ASN A 435 -4.60 -15.48 -15.45
N ALA A 436 -4.13 -14.80 -14.42
CA ALA A 436 -4.98 -14.29 -13.33
C ALA A 436 -6.10 -13.39 -13.85
N ALA A 437 -5.84 -12.56 -14.85
CA ALA A 437 -6.86 -11.70 -15.48
C ALA A 437 -8.02 -12.50 -16.09
N GLN A 438 -7.74 -13.66 -16.68
CA GLN A 438 -8.75 -14.51 -17.33
C GLN A 438 -9.63 -15.24 -16.31
N TYR A 439 -9.04 -15.72 -15.23
CA TYR A 439 -9.74 -16.58 -14.26
C TYR A 439 -10.24 -15.85 -13.01
N SER A 440 -9.68 -14.67 -12.71
CA SER A 440 -10.04 -13.91 -11.52
C SER A 440 -11.53 -13.56 -11.45
N ALA A 441 -12.11 -13.07 -12.56
CA ALA A 441 -13.53 -12.73 -12.60
C ALA A 441 -14.47 -13.93 -12.30
N LEU A 442 -13.97 -15.14 -12.48
CA LEU A 442 -14.75 -16.38 -12.36
C LEU A 442 -14.66 -17.01 -10.96
N LEU A 443 -13.79 -16.50 -10.07
CA LEU A 443 -13.67 -16.96 -8.68
C LEU A 443 -14.57 -16.18 -7.74
N PRO A 444 -15.19 -16.84 -6.73
CA PRO A 444 -15.98 -16.18 -5.70
C PRO A 444 -15.19 -15.13 -4.93
N GLY A 445 -15.86 -14.03 -4.55
CA GLY A 445 -15.25 -12.93 -3.81
C GLY A 445 -14.67 -13.36 -2.46
N GLU A 446 -15.30 -14.29 -1.79
CA GLU A 446 -14.89 -14.86 -0.51
C GLU A 446 -13.52 -15.58 -0.63
N LEU A 447 -13.30 -16.32 -1.72
CA LEU A 447 -12.01 -16.98 -1.97
C LEU A 447 -10.91 -15.96 -2.31
N LYS A 448 -11.25 -14.91 -3.03
CA LYS A 448 -10.32 -13.82 -3.35
C LYS A 448 -9.87 -13.09 -2.08
N ALA A 449 -10.78 -12.87 -1.15
CA ALA A 449 -10.47 -12.23 0.13
C ALA A 449 -9.51 -13.08 1.00
N LEU A 450 -9.58 -14.41 0.90
CA LEU A 450 -8.73 -15.32 1.66
C LEU A 450 -7.35 -15.52 1.03
N PHE A 451 -7.27 -15.56 -0.31
CA PHE A 451 -6.06 -15.78 -1.06
C PHE A 451 -5.66 -14.52 -1.83
N VAL A 452 -5.09 -13.58 -1.11
CA VAL A 452 -4.59 -12.33 -1.69
C VAL A 452 -3.23 -12.61 -2.34
N GLY A 453 -3.21 -12.88 -3.63
CA GLY A 453 -1.98 -13.17 -4.38
C GLY A 453 -2.28 -13.66 -5.80
N GLU A 454 -1.28 -13.53 -6.67
CA GLU A 454 -1.40 -13.91 -8.10
C GLU A 454 -1.13 -15.40 -8.35
N HIS A 455 -0.56 -16.10 -7.36
CA HIS A 455 -0.21 -17.50 -7.45
C HIS A 455 -1.10 -18.33 -6.53
N LEU A 456 -2.03 -19.08 -7.11
CA LEU A 456 -2.97 -19.94 -6.38
C LEU A 456 -3.12 -21.27 -7.13
N LEU A 457 -3.13 -22.37 -6.38
CA LEU A 457 -3.45 -23.70 -6.87
C LEU A 457 -4.85 -24.11 -6.40
N LEU A 458 -5.67 -24.53 -7.33
CA LEU A 458 -6.96 -25.17 -7.06
C LEU A 458 -6.88 -26.59 -7.62
N ARG A 459 -7.25 -27.59 -6.83
CA ARG A 459 -7.27 -28.97 -7.26
C ARG A 459 -8.50 -29.69 -6.72
N SER A 460 -9.18 -30.42 -7.59
CA SER A 460 -10.22 -31.36 -7.22
C SER A 460 -9.62 -32.62 -6.65
N LEU A 461 -10.15 -33.13 -5.55
CA LEU A 461 -9.79 -34.42 -4.96
C LEU A 461 -10.97 -35.36 -5.14
N ALA A 462 -10.73 -36.46 -5.85
CA ALA A 462 -11.78 -37.41 -6.20
C ALA A 462 -11.69 -38.69 -5.36
N ASN A 463 -12.85 -39.30 -5.15
CA ASN A 463 -12.97 -40.66 -4.61
C ASN A 463 -13.80 -41.48 -5.59
N ASN A 464 -13.22 -42.58 -6.12
CA ASN A 464 -13.85 -43.43 -7.12
C ASN A 464 -14.43 -42.65 -8.33
N GLY A 465 -13.64 -41.70 -8.85
CA GLY A 465 -14.01 -40.89 -10.01
C GLY A 465 -14.93 -39.69 -9.72
N ARG A 466 -15.47 -39.59 -8.52
CA ARG A 466 -16.33 -38.49 -8.10
C ARG A 466 -15.55 -37.49 -7.25
N VAL A 467 -15.66 -36.19 -7.56
CA VAL A 467 -15.05 -35.13 -6.75
C VAL A 467 -15.78 -35.02 -5.42
N VAL A 468 -15.04 -35.16 -4.32
CA VAL A 468 -15.57 -35.07 -2.96
C VAL A 468 -15.03 -33.87 -2.20
N MET A 469 -13.89 -33.33 -2.64
CA MET A 469 -13.23 -32.20 -1.96
C MET A 469 -12.54 -31.30 -2.97
N LEU A 470 -12.47 -30.01 -2.66
CA LEU A 470 -11.68 -29.03 -3.39
C LEU A 470 -10.56 -28.52 -2.48
N LEU A 471 -9.35 -28.57 -2.95
CA LEU A 471 -8.15 -28.08 -2.30
C LEU A 471 -7.72 -26.75 -2.94
N LEU A 472 -7.57 -25.72 -2.11
CA LEU A 472 -6.95 -24.45 -2.48
C LEU A 472 -5.70 -24.24 -1.65
N ALA A 473 -4.61 -23.84 -2.31
CA ALA A 473 -3.36 -23.60 -1.60
C ALA A 473 -2.44 -22.62 -2.33
N ASP A 474 -1.65 -21.90 -1.55
CA ASP A 474 -0.56 -21.08 -2.07
C ASP A 474 0.67 -21.07 -1.15
N GLN A 475 1.72 -20.38 -1.61
CA GLN A 475 2.97 -20.15 -0.86
C GLN A 475 3.04 -18.69 -0.36
N GLY A 476 1.94 -18.19 0.26
CA GLY A 476 1.87 -16.81 0.73
C GLY A 476 1.83 -15.79 -0.41
N GLY A 477 1.34 -16.19 -1.59
CA GLY A 477 1.29 -15.34 -2.79
C GLY A 477 2.58 -15.39 -3.63
N GLN A 478 3.59 -16.15 -3.21
CA GLN A 478 4.85 -16.31 -3.96
C GLN A 478 4.72 -17.33 -5.10
N PRO A 479 5.56 -17.23 -6.15
CA PRO A 479 5.63 -18.22 -7.21
C PRO A 479 5.94 -19.61 -6.68
N PHE A 480 5.28 -20.63 -7.24
CA PHE A 480 5.57 -22.01 -6.90
C PHE A 480 6.87 -22.48 -7.55
N THR A 481 7.75 -23.07 -6.75
CA THR A 481 8.92 -23.78 -7.28
C THR A 481 8.51 -25.09 -7.95
N GLU A 482 9.29 -25.57 -8.92
CA GLU A 482 9.01 -26.84 -9.60
C GLU A 482 8.97 -28.02 -8.62
N SER A 483 9.90 -28.06 -7.67
CA SER A 483 9.91 -29.04 -6.58
C SER A 483 8.67 -28.94 -5.69
N GLY A 484 8.19 -27.73 -5.40
CA GLY A 484 6.96 -27.48 -4.65
C GLY A 484 5.72 -27.99 -5.37
N LEU A 485 5.63 -27.77 -6.68
CA LEU A 485 4.53 -28.30 -7.51
C LEU A 485 4.51 -29.83 -7.55
N GLN A 486 5.69 -30.46 -7.66
CA GLN A 486 5.81 -31.92 -7.63
C GLN A 486 5.42 -32.49 -6.26
N ALA A 487 5.86 -31.87 -5.16
CA ALA A 487 5.48 -32.26 -3.80
C ALA A 487 3.97 -32.10 -3.57
N PHE A 488 3.38 -30.99 -4.05
CA PHE A 488 1.93 -30.77 -4.02
C PHE A 488 1.17 -31.86 -4.78
N ALA A 489 1.59 -32.17 -6.01
CA ALA A 489 0.95 -33.19 -6.84
C ALA A 489 0.97 -34.58 -6.18
N LYS A 490 2.13 -34.97 -5.60
CA LYS A 490 2.28 -36.23 -4.84
C LYS A 490 1.40 -36.23 -3.59
N THR A 491 1.37 -35.13 -2.84
CA THR A 491 0.52 -35.02 -1.63
C THR A 491 -0.95 -35.16 -1.98
N ALA A 492 -1.40 -34.52 -3.04
CA ALA A 492 -2.78 -34.64 -3.51
C ALA A 492 -3.15 -36.07 -3.90
N GLN A 493 -2.25 -36.80 -4.58
CA GLN A 493 -2.43 -38.23 -4.89
C GLN A 493 -2.52 -39.07 -3.62
N CYS A 494 -1.67 -38.82 -2.60
CA CYS A 494 -1.76 -39.49 -1.31
C CYS A 494 -3.11 -39.25 -0.63
N ILE A 495 -3.64 -38.03 -0.70
CA ILE A 495 -4.95 -37.68 -0.13
C ILE A 495 -6.07 -38.44 -0.86
N GLU A 496 -6.06 -38.44 -2.20
CA GLU A 496 -7.06 -39.20 -2.99
C GLU A 496 -7.05 -40.69 -2.66
N ARG A 497 -5.86 -41.28 -2.51
CA ARG A 497 -5.72 -42.69 -2.09
C ARG A 497 -6.25 -42.91 -0.67
N ALA A 498 -5.95 -41.99 0.26
CA ALA A 498 -6.48 -42.02 1.62
C ALA A 498 -8.01 -41.96 1.65
N LEU A 499 -8.64 -41.11 0.85
CA LEU A 499 -10.10 -41.00 0.72
C LEU A 499 -10.70 -42.32 0.21
N SER A 500 -10.07 -42.97 -0.77
CA SER A 500 -10.51 -44.25 -1.31
C SER A 500 -10.39 -45.36 -0.27
N ASN A 501 -9.24 -45.47 0.44
CA ASN A 501 -9.01 -46.49 1.46
C ASN A 501 -9.96 -46.33 2.67
N PHE A 502 -10.21 -45.07 3.08
CA PHE A 502 -11.15 -44.77 4.16
C PHE A 502 -12.58 -45.17 3.79
N SER A 503 -12.99 -44.91 2.53
CA SER A 503 -14.34 -45.27 2.07
C SER A 503 -14.56 -46.82 1.98
N LYS A 504 -13.51 -47.59 1.68
CA LYS A 504 -13.57 -49.06 1.68
C LYS A 504 -13.75 -49.66 3.09
N ARG A 505 -13.20 -49.00 4.13
CA ARG A 505 -13.36 -49.40 5.53
C ARG A 505 -14.74 -49.09 6.10
N SER A 506 -15.41 -48.09 5.57
CA SER A 506 -16.74 -47.67 6.04
C SER A 506 -17.91 -48.40 5.36
N ARG A 507 -17.61 -49.30 4.44
CA ARG A 507 -18.51 -50.29 3.85
C ARG A 507 -18.31 -51.65 4.50
#